data_d44683bd57000ecee23225060fa7c65e
#
_entry.id   d44683bd57000ecee23225060fa7c65e
#
_cell.length_a   1.000
_cell.length_b   1.000
_cell.length_c   1.000
_cell.angle_alpha   90.00
_cell.angle_beta   90.00
_cell.angle_gamma   90.00
#
_symmetry.space_group_name_H-M   'P 1'
#
loop_
_entity.id
_entity.type
_entity.pdbx_description
1 polymer ?
#
loop_
_entity_poly.entity_id
_entity_poly.type
_entity_poly.pdbx_seq_one_letter_code
_entity_poly.pdbx_strand_id
1 'polypeptide(L)'
;MDENKMPTFDGSPRNPKTYRLSKNAKVDKYIEVGQSIPYVYDMGDYWEHVITFEKELEDYPNVYPVCLEGEGACPPEDCGGVPGYLELLDIVKDSSHPEYKSVMEWLGVDEFNPTFDLEDTNYWMKEDLKLKRPKKV
;
A
#
# COMPACT_ATOMS: atom_id res chain seq x y z
N MET A 1 -5.89 -19.54 20.95
CA MET A 1 -5.64 -18.52 19.93
C MET A 1 -6.40 -18.90 18.67
N ASP A 2 -7.28 -18.05 18.22
CA ASP A 2 -7.94 -18.27 16.94
C ASP A 2 -6.92 -18.12 15.82
N GLU A 3 -6.58 -19.21 15.14
CA GLU A 3 -5.61 -19.22 14.04
C GLU A 3 -5.98 -18.32 12.87
N ASN A 4 -7.23 -17.86 12.83
CA ASN A 4 -7.75 -17.00 11.80
C ASN A 4 -7.69 -15.50 12.15
N LYS A 5 -7.26 -15.15 13.35
CA LYS A 5 -7.18 -13.77 13.79
C LYS A 5 -5.79 -13.19 13.51
N MET A 6 -5.73 -12.04 12.84
CA MET A 6 -4.46 -11.32 12.67
C MET A 6 -3.96 -10.82 14.03
N PRO A 7 -2.64 -10.86 14.27
CA PRO A 7 -2.08 -10.35 15.50
C PRO A 7 -2.34 -8.84 15.65
N THR A 8 -2.68 -8.42 16.85
CA THR A 8 -2.74 -6.99 17.19
C THR A 8 -1.32 -6.43 17.32
N PHE A 9 -1.14 -5.21 16.87
CA PHE A 9 0.15 -4.50 17.02
C PHE A 9 0.30 -4.03 18.47
N ASP A 10 1.22 -4.65 19.20
CA ASP A 10 1.50 -4.37 20.61
C ASP A 10 2.91 -3.75 20.85
N GLY A 11 3.66 -3.49 19.77
CA GLY A 11 5.03 -2.98 19.84
C GLY A 11 6.09 -4.02 20.26
N SER A 12 5.70 -5.27 20.45
CA SER A 12 6.66 -6.35 20.77
C SER A 12 7.45 -6.81 19.55
N PRO A 13 8.60 -7.50 19.75
CA PRO A 13 9.33 -8.10 18.64
C PRO A 13 8.43 -9.05 17.85
N ARG A 14 8.35 -8.85 16.55
CA ARG A 14 7.43 -9.59 15.69
C ARG A 14 7.89 -11.01 15.50
N ASN A 15 7.01 -11.96 15.82
CA ASN A 15 7.24 -13.37 15.60
C ASN A 15 6.61 -13.78 14.25
N PRO A 16 7.38 -14.23 13.26
CA PRO A 16 6.83 -14.62 11.95
C PRO A 16 5.71 -15.66 12.02
N LYS A 17 5.67 -16.47 13.07
CA LYS A 17 4.62 -17.47 13.27
C LYS A 17 3.25 -16.87 13.59
N THR A 18 3.19 -15.61 14.02
CA THR A 18 1.94 -14.93 14.34
C THR A 18 1.33 -14.19 13.14
N TYR A 19 2.04 -14.12 12.02
CA TYR A 19 1.58 -13.43 10.82
C TYR A 19 0.95 -14.39 9.83
N ARG A 20 -0.07 -13.92 9.14
CA ARG A 20 -0.65 -14.63 7.99
C ARG A 20 -0.23 -13.93 6.71
N LEU A 21 -0.01 -14.73 5.67
CA LEU A 21 0.22 -14.18 4.33
C LEU A 21 -1.07 -13.56 3.81
N SER A 22 -1.02 -12.28 3.46
CA SER A 22 -2.19 -11.51 3.01
C SER A 22 -2.87 -12.11 1.77
N LYS A 23 -2.11 -12.76 0.89
CA LYS A 23 -2.63 -13.44 -0.30
C LYS A 23 -3.65 -14.55 0.00
N ASN A 24 -3.60 -15.11 1.21
CA ASN A 24 -4.46 -16.20 1.64
C ASN A 24 -5.55 -15.74 2.62
N ALA A 25 -5.64 -14.45 2.89
CA ALA A 25 -6.55 -13.89 3.87
C ALA A 25 -7.48 -12.85 3.24
N LYS A 26 -8.76 -12.94 3.57
CA LYS A 26 -9.74 -11.90 3.25
C LYS A 26 -9.88 -10.97 4.44
N VAL A 27 -9.76 -9.67 4.20
CA VAL A 27 -9.74 -8.66 5.25
C VAL A 27 -11.04 -8.61 6.05
N ASP A 28 -12.18 -8.87 5.42
CA ASP A 28 -13.51 -8.90 6.06
C ASP A 28 -13.65 -9.93 7.20
N LYS A 29 -12.76 -10.92 7.24
CA LYS A 29 -12.72 -11.91 8.33
C LYS A 29 -11.98 -11.43 9.58
N TYR A 30 -11.25 -10.33 9.50
CA TYR A 30 -10.35 -9.87 10.56
C TYR A 30 -10.70 -8.52 11.12
N ILE A 31 -11.60 -7.79 10.46
CA ILE A 31 -11.91 -6.41 10.81
C ILE A 31 -13.42 -6.16 10.74
N GLU A 32 -13.93 -5.44 11.72
CA GLU A 32 -15.31 -4.96 11.76
C GLU A 32 -15.35 -3.44 11.60
N VAL A 33 -16.50 -2.89 11.24
CA VAL A 33 -16.70 -1.44 11.12
C VAL A 33 -16.24 -0.73 12.39
N GLY A 34 -15.42 0.31 12.21
CA GLY A 34 -14.82 1.09 13.31
C GLY A 34 -13.52 0.53 13.86
N GLN A 35 -13.08 -0.63 13.40
CA GLN A 35 -11.81 -1.22 13.82
C GLN A 35 -10.68 -0.88 12.85
N SER A 36 -9.44 -1.00 13.37
CA SER A 36 -8.21 -0.85 12.60
C SER A 36 -7.32 -2.06 12.78
N ILE A 37 -6.61 -2.45 11.72
CA ILE A 37 -5.60 -3.50 11.75
C ILE A 37 -4.29 -3.01 11.16
N PRO A 38 -3.15 -3.46 11.67
CA PRO A 38 -1.86 -3.23 11.03
C PRO A 38 -1.71 -4.15 9.81
N TYR A 39 -1.09 -3.63 8.76
CA TYR A 39 -0.73 -4.38 7.57
C TYR A 39 0.69 -4.02 7.16
N VAL A 40 1.52 -5.03 6.88
CA VAL A 40 2.87 -4.83 6.39
C VAL A 40 2.96 -5.29 4.94
N TYR A 41 3.37 -4.39 4.09
CA TYR A 41 3.70 -4.68 2.71
C TYR A 41 5.22 -4.76 2.57
N ASP A 42 5.70 -5.78 1.83
CA ASP A 42 7.12 -6.04 1.60
C ASP A 42 7.91 -6.24 2.93
N MET A 43 8.16 -7.48 3.28
CA MET A 43 8.86 -7.81 4.53
C MET A 43 10.33 -7.35 4.54
N GLY A 44 10.93 -7.08 3.37
CA GLY A 44 12.26 -6.50 3.26
C GLY A 44 12.27 -5.01 3.59
N ASP A 45 11.54 -4.20 2.85
CA ASP A 45 11.41 -2.74 3.06
C ASP A 45 10.51 -2.40 4.25
N TYR A 46 9.61 -3.28 4.59
CA TYR A 46 8.77 -3.22 5.77
C TYR A 46 7.87 -1.97 5.85
N TRP A 47 7.03 -1.79 4.83
CA TRP A 47 6.04 -0.71 4.80
C TRP A 47 4.87 -1.01 5.72
N GLU A 48 4.79 -0.30 6.82
CA GLU A 48 3.71 -0.42 7.81
C GLU A 48 2.51 0.43 7.41
N HIS A 49 1.33 -0.19 7.41
CA HIS A 49 0.06 0.45 7.13
C HIS A 49 -0.89 0.24 8.30
N VAL A 50 -1.83 1.15 8.45
CA VAL A 50 -3.01 0.96 9.30
C VAL A 50 -4.23 1.00 8.40
N ILE A 51 -4.99 -0.09 8.38
CA ILE A 51 -6.24 -0.19 7.63
C ILE A 51 -7.39 0.00 8.61
N THR A 52 -8.21 1.02 8.37
CA THR A 52 -9.41 1.30 9.18
C THR A 52 -10.65 1.04 8.34
N PHE A 53 -11.55 0.22 8.88
CA PHE A 53 -12.83 -0.08 8.25
C PHE A 53 -13.88 0.92 8.74
N GLU A 54 -14.20 1.91 7.91
CA GLU A 54 -15.07 3.02 8.30
C GLU A 54 -16.56 2.69 8.18
N LYS A 55 -16.96 2.07 7.08
CA LYS A 55 -18.35 1.67 6.84
C LYS A 55 -18.50 0.66 5.71
N GLU A 56 -19.62 -0.03 5.70
CA GLU A 56 -20.01 -0.98 4.65
C GLU A 56 -21.07 -0.32 3.74
N LEU A 57 -20.92 -0.51 2.42
CA LEU A 57 -21.84 -0.02 1.41
C LEU A 57 -22.60 -1.21 0.81
N GLU A 58 -23.93 -1.17 0.80
CA GLU A 58 -24.77 -2.25 0.25
C GLU A 58 -24.86 -2.19 -1.28
N ASP A 59 -25.01 -1.00 -1.85
CA ASP A 59 -25.26 -0.79 -3.27
C ASP A 59 -24.07 -0.18 -4.00
N TYR A 60 -22.89 -0.83 -3.89
CA TYR A 60 -21.70 -0.35 -4.59
C TYR A 60 -21.78 -0.71 -6.09
N PRO A 61 -21.81 0.28 -7.01
CA PRO A 61 -22.14 0.03 -8.42
C PRO A 61 -20.99 -0.51 -9.27
N ASN A 62 -19.74 -0.40 -8.79
CA ASN A 62 -18.55 -0.74 -9.56
C ASN A 62 -18.02 -2.14 -9.22
N VAL A 63 -17.31 -2.75 -10.16
CA VAL A 63 -16.58 -4.03 -9.98
C VAL A 63 -15.10 -3.81 -9.65
N TYR A 64 -14.71 -2.59 -9.34
CA TYR A 64 -13.37 -2.17 -8.98
C TYR A 64 -13.43 -1.16 -7.83
N PRO A 65 -12.38 -1.06 -7.01
CA PRO A 65 -12.33 -0.05 -5.94
C PRO A 65 -12.14 1.35 -6.52
N VAL A 66 -12.59 2.35 -5.77
CA VAL A 66 -12.42 3.77 -6.09
C VAL A 66 -11.76 4.46 -4.91
N CYS A 67 -10.71 5.22 -5.17
CA CYS A 67 -10.08 6.11 -4.21
C CYS A 67 -10.85 7.42 -4.15
N LEU A 68 -11.23 7.86 -2.95
CA LEU A 68 -11.97 9.11 -2.75
C LEU A 68 -11.02 10.30 -2.56
N GLU A 69 -9.95 10.10 -1.81
CA GLU A 69 -8.93 11.13 -1.54
C GLU A 69 -7.62 10.49 -1.14
N GLY A 70 -6.55 11.26 -1.17
CA GLY A 70 -5.22 10.82 -0.76
C GLY A 70 -4.27 11.98 -0.62
N GLU A 71 -3.10 11.70 -0.06
CA GLU A 71 -2.02 12.66 0.14
C GLU A 71 -0.68 11.94 -0.01
N GLY A 72 0.27 12.61 -0.66
CA GLY A 72 1.60 12.07 -0.91
C GLY A 72 1.64 10.99 -1.99
N ALA A 73 2.78 10.81 -2.62
CA ALA A 73 3.00 9.77 -3.60
C ALA A 73 3.34 8.43 -2.94
N CYS A 74 2.94 7.34 -3.57
CA CYS A 74 3.40 6.01 -3.17
C CYS A 74 4.90 5.90 -3.38
N PRO A 75 5.67 5.42 -2.39
CA PRO A 75 7.10 5.17 -2.57
C PRO A 75 7.36 4.17 -3.69
N PRO A 76 8.48 4.31 -4.43
CA PRO A 76 8.88 3.30 -5.42
C PRO A 76 9.17 1.96 -4.77
N GLU A 77 8.93 0.87 -5.51
CA GLU A 77 9.32 -0.46 -5.07
C GLU A 77 10.84 -0.55 -4.82
N ASP A 78 11.21 -1.30 -3.80
CA ASP A 78 12.60 -1.59 -3.46
C ASP A 78 13.48 -0.36 -3.19
N CYS A 79 12.90 0.73 -2.69
CA CYS A 79 13.65 1.94 -2.38
C CYS A 79 14.37 1.91 -1.01
N GLY A 80 14.20 0.85 -0.22
CA GLY A 80 14.86 0.68 1.07
C GLY A 80 14.01 1.08 2.27
N GLY A 81 12.69 1.00 2.16
CA GLY A 81 11.75 1.35 3.22
C GLY A 81 11.71 2.85 3.52
N VAL A 82 11.26 3.22 4.72
CA VAL A 82 11.16 4.63 5.12
C VAL A 82 12.51 5.36 5.03
N PRO A 83 13.62 4.83 5.58
CA PRO A 83 14.92 5.51 5.48
C PRO A 83 15.38 5.72 4.04
N GLY A 84 15.25 4.69 3.20
CA GLY A 84 15.64 4.77 1.79
C GLY A 84 14.78 5.74 0.99
N TYR A 85 13.48 5.81 1.28
CA TYR A 85 12.60 6.77 0.64
C TYR A 85 12.91 8.22 1.04
N LEU A 86 13.21 8.49 2.31
CA LEU A 86 13.62 9.82 2.76
C LEU A 86 14.91 10.28 2.10
N GLU A 87 15.90 9.38 1.97
CA GLU A 87 17.13 9.67 1.25
C GLU A 87 16.87 9.95 -0.24
N LEU A 88 16.02 9.14 -0.87
CA LEU A 88 15.61 9.36 -2.26
C LEU A 88 14.96 10.73 -2.46
N LEU A 89 14.08 11.15 -1.57
CA LEU A 89 13.43 12.46 -1.63
C LEU A 89 14.46 13.61 -1.54
N ASP A 90 15.50 13.47 -0.73
CA ASP A 90 16.56 14.48 -0.63
C ASP A 90 17.42 14.53 -1.90
N ILE A 91 17.70 13.37 -2.50
CA ILE A 91 18.46 13.30 -3.75
C ILE A 91 17.71 13.93 -4.91
N VAL A 92 16.44 13.63 -5.10
CA VAL A 92 15.65 14.13 -6.25
C VAL A 92 15.36 15.63 -6.19
N LYS A 93 15.51 16.26 -5.03
CA LYS A 93 15.39 17.72 -4.86
C LYS A 93 16.60 18.49 -5.35
N ASP A 94 17.75 17.85 -5.46
CA ASP A 94 19.03 18.49 -5.77
C ASP A 94 19.67 17.86 -7.00
N SER A 95 19.50 18.50 -8.15
CA SER A 95 20.07 18.06 -9.42
C SER A 95 21.61 18.05 -9.44
N SER A 96 22.25 18.72 -8.47
CA SER A 96 23.71 18.69 -8.29
C SER A 96 24.20 17.55 -7.38
N HIS A 97 23.29 16.81 -6.77
CA HIS A 97 23.64 15.69 -5.91
C HIS A 97 24.42 14.62 -6.71
N PRO A 98 25.52 14.05 -6.16
CA PRO A 98 26.34 13.05 -6.88
C PRO A 98 25.55 11.85 -7.37
N GLU A 99 24.51 11.43 -6.65
CA GLU A 99 23.68 10.27 -6.97
C GLU A 99 22.40 10.63 -7.77
N TYR A 100 22.15 11.90 -8.04
CA TYR A 100 20.94 12.34 -8.73
C TYR A 100 20.70 11.61 -10.05
N LYS A 101 21.71 11.56 -10.90
CA LYS A 101 21.59 10.93 -12.21
C LYS A 101 21.27 9.44 -12.10
N SER A 102 21.99 8.72 -11.25
CA SER A 102 21.76 7.27 -11.07
C SER A 102 20.39 6.96 -10.47
N VAL A 103 19.93 7.79 -9.55
CA VAL A 103 18.58 7.64 -8.96
C VAL A 103 17.50 7.91 -9.98
N MET A 104 17.63 8.97 -10.80
CA MET A 104 16.64 9.27 -11.84
C MET A 104 16.61 8.19 -12.92
N GLU A 105 17.75 7.64 -13.31
CA GLU A 105 17.83 6.50 -14.22
C GLU A 105 17.16 5.26 -13.64
N TRP A 106 17.37 4.98 -12.36
CA TRP A 106 16.74 3.87 -11.65
C TRP A 106 15.22 4.04 -11.57
N LEU A 107 14.73 5.26 -11.30
CA LEU A 107 13.31 5.58 -11.31
C LEU A 107 12.67 5.46 -12.70
N GLY A 108 13.46 5.64 -13.77
CA GLY A 108 12.97 5.58 -15.14
C GLY A 108 12.07 6.75 -15.53
N VAL A 109 12.21 7.90 -14.86
CA VAL A 109 11.40 9.10 -15.09
C VAL A 109 12.29 10.33 -15.26
N ASP A 110 11.81 11.31 -16.00
CA ASP A 110 12.53 12.58 -16.18
C ASP A 110 12.35 13.51 -14.97
N GLU A 111 11.23 13.37 -14.28
CA GLU A 111 10.89 14.15 -13.09
C GLU A 111 10.17 13.27 -12.08
N PHE A 112 10.57 13.34 -10.81
CA PHE A 112 9.89 12.69 -9.71
C PHE A 112 8.93 13.66 -9.02
N ASN A 113 7.63 13.31 -9.04
CA ASN A 113 6.60 14.12 -8.40
C ASN A 113 6.11 13.42 -7.11
N PRO A 114 6.39 13.98 -5.92
CA PRO A 114 5.96 13.41 -4.65
C PRO A 114 4.50 13.73 -4.28
N THR A 115 3.71 14.27 -5.21
CA THR A 115 2.31 14.58 -4.96
C THR A 115 1.38 13.45 -5.33
N PHE A 116 0.24 13.37 -4.63
CA PHE A 116 -0.81 12.40 -4.93
C PHE A 116 -1.64 12.84 -6.13
N ASP A 117 -1.88 11.92 -7.06
CA ASP A 117 -2.74 12.12 -8.22
C ASP A 117 -3.96 11.19 -8.12
N LEU A 118 -5.13 11.78 -7.85
CA LEU A 118 -6.38 11.05 -7.67
C LEU A 118 -6.89 10.42 -8.99
N GLU A 119 -6.76 11.13 -10.10
CA GLU A 119 -7.23 10.64 -11.40
C GLU A 119 -6.39 9.44 -11.86
N ASP A 120 -5.07 9.55 -11.77
CA ASP A 120 -4.16 8.48 -12.12
C ASP A 120 -4.36 7.26 -11.22
N THR A 121 -4.49 7.47 -9.92
CA THR A 121 -4.78 6.40 -8.96
C THR A 121 -6.05 5.65 -9.32
N ASN A 122 -7.14 6.35 -9.62
CA ASN A 122 -8.41 5.72 -9.98
C ASN A 122 -8.37 5.06 -11.36
N TYR A 123 -7.61 5.60 -12.29
CA TYR A 123 -7.38 4.94 -13.58
C TYR A 123 -6.78 3.54 -13.39
N TRP A 124 -5.69 3.44 -12.62
CA TRP A 124 -5.03 2.16 -12.39
C TRP A 124 -5.84 1.21 -11.52
N MET A 125 -6.55 1.71 -10.49
CA MET A 125 -7.48 0.88 -9.71
C MET A 125 -8.55 0.23 -10.60
N LYS A 126 -9.09 0.97 -11.52
CA LYS A 126 -10.08 0.46 -12.47
C LYS A 126 -9.47 -0.58 -13.42
N GLU A 127 -8.28 -0.33 -13.95
CA GLU A 127 -7.65 -1.22 -14.92
C GLU A 127 -7.12 -2.51 -14.27
N ASP A 128 -6.48 -2.41 -13.10
CA ASP A 128 -5.76 -3.52 -12.48
C ASP A 128 -6.60 -4.31 -11.47
N LEU A 129 -7.59 -3.70 -10.84
CA LEU A 129 -8.32 -4.27 -9.71
C LEU A 129 -9.79 -4.62 -10.02
N LYS A 130 -10.14 -4.82 -11.29
CA LYS A 130 -11.49 -5.29 -11.66
C LYS A 130 -11.74 -6.69 -11.10
N LEU A 131 -12.81 -6.83 -10.34
CA LEU A 131 -13.28 -8.13 -9.92
C LEU A 131 -13.75 -8.94 -11.12
N LYS A 132 -13.22 -10.14 -11.27
CA LYS A 132 -13.74 -11.08 -12.26
C LYS A 132 -15.14 -11.50 -11.81
N ARG A 133 -16.15 -11.21 -12.62
CA ARG A 133 -17.51 -11.74 -12.36
C ARG A 133 -17.43 -13.27 -12.36
N PRO A 134 -18.04 -13.95 -11.37
CA PRO A 134 -18.15 -15.40 -11.45
C PRO A 134 -18.82 -15.76 -12.75
N LYS A 135 -18.27 -16.73 -13.47
CA LYS A 135 -18.92 -17.27 -14.66
C LYS A 135 -20.30 -17.75 -14.23
N LYS A 136 -21.35 -17.21 -14.86
CA LYS A 136 -22.70 -17.78 -14.68
C LYS A 136 -22.63 -19.25 -15.11
N VAL A 137 -22.91 -20.09 -14.16
CA VAL A 137 -23.06 -21.53 -14.42
C VAL A 137 -24.35 -21.77 -15.18
#